data_7a16786e3f6b1dc1a6370fa83e92d739
#
_entry.id   7a16786e3f6b1dc1a6370fa83e92d739
#
_cell.length_a   1.000
_cell.length_b   1.000
_cell.length_c   1.000
_cell.angle_alpha   90.00
_cell.angle_beta   90.00
_cell.angle_gamma   90.00
#
_symmetry.space_group_name_H-M   'P 1'
#
loop_
_entity.id
_entity.type
_entity.pdbx_description
1 polymer ?
#
loop_
_entity_poly.entity_id
_entity_poly.type
_entity_poly.pdbx_seq_one_letter_code
_entity_poly.pdbx_strand_id
1 'polypeptide(L)'
;IASMRGYLNQLTKGMIKIGEKGFWTKKRVKRSALKYKTKVDWIKNDDPAYRAAHKNGWIDELTKHMIPIGNRKMRCVYSISIKGKKIIYIGLTGYYQRRIRDHFQTRRLLDLIKEYGKESIITKQLTKYIIAEKAIKIERQLTQNYKKKNYQVLNISKPGSLGGTTIIWTKEKILKD
;
A
#
# COMPACT_ATOMS: atom_id res chain seq x y z
N ILE A 1 -22.49 -46.42 -11.11
CA ILE A 1 -21.47 -45.39 -11.40
C ILE A 1 -21.85 -44.56 -12.65
N ALA A 2 -22.48 -45.16 -13.68
CA ALA A 2 -22.96 -44.46 -14.87
C ALA A 2 -24.05 -43.38 -14.58
N SER A 3 -24.91 -43.62 -13.59
CA SER A 3 -26.01 -42.71 -13.26
C SER A 3 -25.54 -41.37 -12.68
N MET A 4 -24.47 -41.39 -11.87
CA MET A 4 -23.94 -40.18 -11.24
C MET A 4 -23.26 -39.23 -12.22
N ARG A 5 -22.56 -39.73 -13.23
CA ARG A 5 -22.00 -38.94 -14.34
C ARG A 5 -23.08 -38.32 -15.22
N GLY A 6 -24.17 -39.07 -15.49
CA GLY A 6 -25.29 -38.56 -16.26
C GLY A 6 -26.00 -37.39 -15.56
N TYR A 7 -26.20 -37.52 -14.22
CA TYR A 7 -26.79 -36.46 -13.40
C TYR A 7 -25.94 -35.18 -13.33
N LEU A 8 -24.63 -35.33 -13.15
CA LEU A 8 -23.67 -34.20 -13.17
C LEU A 8 -23.69 -33.48 -14.52
N ASN A 9 -23.71 -34.21 -15.64
CA ASN A 9 -23.78 -33.62 -16.97
C ASN A 9 -25.06 -32.83 -17.21
N GLN A 10 -26.21 -33.30 -16.66
CA GLN A 10 -27.46 -32.56 -16.71
C GLN A 10 -27.41 -31.27 -15.89
N LEU A 11 -26.89 -31.35 -14.65
CA LEU A 11 -26.77 -30.19 -13.76
C LEU A 11 -25.80 -29.12 -14.29
N THR A 12 -24.75 -29.54 -15.00
CA THR A 12 -23.74 -28.61 -15.55
C THR A 12 -24.06 -28.17 -16.98
N LYS A 13 -25.17 -28.66 -17.57
CA LYS A 13 -25.61 -28.25 -18.91
C LYS A 13 -25.89 -26.76 -18.93
N GLY A 14 -25.12 -26.01 -19.72
CA GLY A 14 -25.19 -24.54 -19.79
C GLY A 14 -24.30 -23.79 -18.83
N MET A 15 -23.56 -24.48 -17.94
CA MET A 15 -22.53 -23.84 -17.13
C MET A 15 -21.26 -23.61 -17.95
N ILE A 16 -20.76 -22.38 -17.97
CA ILE A 16 -19.47 -22.06 -18.58
C ILE A 16 -18.38 -22.46 -17.58
N LYS A 17 -17.49 -23.38 -17.96
CA LYS A 17 -16.36 -23.81 -17.12
C LYS A 17 -15.42 -22.65 -16.85
N ILE A 18 -14.83 -22.64 -15.65
CA ILE A 18 -13.79 -21.66 -15.31
C ILE A 18 -12.63 -21.83 -16.30
N GLY A 19 -12.26 -20.74 -16.99
CA GLY A 19 -11.19 -20.75 -18.01
C GLY A 19 -11.69 -20.90 -19.46
N GLU A 20 -12.97 -21.24 -19.71
CA GLU A 20 -13.54 -21.22 -21.05
C GLU A 20 -13.68 -19.79 -21.58
N LYS A 21 -13.66 -19.66 -22.93
CA LYS A 21 -13.85 -18.37 -23.61
C LYS A 21 -15.20 -17.76 -23.18
N GLY A 22 -15.17 -16.52 -22.69
CA GLY A 22 -16.38 -15.82 -22.24
C GLY A 22 -16.72 -15.96 -20.74
N PHE A 23 -16.04 -16.84 -19.96
CA PHE A 23 -16.27 -16.93 -18.52
C PHE A 23 -15.93 -15.64 -17.80
N TRP A 24 -14.77 -15.03 -18.10
CA TRP A 24 -14.30 -13.80 -17.48
C TRP A 24 -14.82 -12.57 -18.21
N THR A 25 -16.08 -12.19 -17.92
CA THR A 25 -16.62 -10.91 -18.36
C THR A 25 -16.13 -9.76 -17.47
N LYS A 26 -16.07 -8.54 -18.00
CA LYS A 26 -15.67 -7.35 -17.22
C LYS A 26 -16.50 -7.20 -15.94
N LYS A 27 -17.79 -7.51 -15.97
CA LYS A 27 -18.71 -7.50 -14.82
C LYS A 27 -18.29 -8.50 -13.74
N ARG A 28 -17.94 -9.74 -14.10
CA ARG A 28 -17.46 -10.77 -13.16
C ARG A 28 -16.13 -10.38 -12.55
N VAL A 29 -15.18 -9.93 -13.36
CA VAL A 29 -13.86 -9.50 -12.93
C VAL A 29 -13.95 -8.29 -11.99
N LYS A 30 -14.81 -7.31 -12.30
CA LYS A 30 -15.09 -6.16 -11.42
C LYS A 30 -15.64 -6.60 -10.06
N ARG A 31 -16.59 -7.53 -10.04
CA ARG A 31 -17.15 -8.09 -8.79
C ARG A 31 -16.08 -8.79 -7.95
N SER A 32 -15.15 -9.50 -8.58
CA SER A 32 -13.99 -10.09 -7.91
C SER A 32 -13.09 -8.99 -7.32
N ALA A 33 -12.66 -8.03 -8.13
CA ALA A 33 -11.76 -6.95 -7.70
C ALA A 33 -12.29 -6.16 -6.50
N LEU A 34 -13.59 -5.88 -6.43
CA LEU A 34 -14.23 -5.14 -5.34
C LEU A 34 -14.16 -5.83 -3.97
N LYS A 35 -13.90 -7.14 -3.91
CA LYS A 35 -13.74 -7.88 -2.65
C LYS A 35 -12.42 -7.60 -1.96
N TYR A 36 -11.43 -7.05 -2.67
CA TYR A 36 -10.07 -6.92 -2.18
C TYR A 36 -9.66 -5.46 -2.05
N LYS A 37 -8.96 -5.15 -0.97
CA LYS A 37 -8.44 -3.80 -0.69
C LYS A 37 -7.10 -3.54 -1.38
N THR A 38 -6.40 -4.57 -1.85
CA THR A 38 -5.08 -4.45 -2.47
C THR A 38 -4.93 -5.37 -3.67
N LYS A 39 -4.08 -4.99 -4.64
CA LYS A 39 -3.76 -5.87 -5.79
C LYS A 39 -3.14 -7.20 -5.35
N VAL A 40 -2.31 -7.18 -4.30
CA VAL A 40 -1.63 -8.37 -3.80
C VAL A 40 -2.64 -9.36 -3.22
N ASP A 41 -3.59 -8.88 -2.44
CA ASP A 41 -4.65 -9.74 -1.89
C ASP A 41 -5.52 -10.30 -3.01
N TRP A 42 -5.82 -9.51 -4.04
CA TRP A 42 -6.58 -9.99 -5.20
C TRP A 42 -5.83 -11.08 -5.96
N ILE A 43 -4.55 -10.87 -6.27
CA ILE A 43 -3.70 -11.89 -6.94
C ILE A 43 -3.65 -13.17 -6.10
N LYS A 44 -3.42 -13.04 -4.79
CA LYS A 44 -3.26 -14.19 -3.89
C LYS A 44 -4.52 -15.05 -3.77
N ASN A 45 -5.71 -14.42 -3.80
CA ASN A 45 -6.97 -15.10 -3.51
C ASN A 45 -7.85 -15.34 -4.75
N ASP A 46 -7.61 -14.64 -5.87
CA ASP A 46 -8.35 -14.80 -7.13
C ASP A 46 -7.47 -14.44 -8.34
N ASP A 47 -6.35 -15.17 -8.49
CA ASP A 47 -5.40 -14.99 -9.60
C ASP A 47 -6.05 -15.15 -10.99
N PRO A 48 -7.01 -16.09 -11.22
CA PRO A 48 -7.66 -16.19 -12.52
C PRO A 48 -8.40 -14.93 -12.95
N ALA A 49 -9.12 -14.28 -12.03
CA ALA A 49 -9.80 -13.01 -12.31
C ALA A 49 -8.80 -11.88 -12.56
N TYR A 50 -7.70 -11.84 -11.79
CA TYR A 50 -6.64 -10.86 -11.99
C TYR A 50 -5.97 -11.02 -13.37
N ARG A 51 -5.62 -12.25 -13.77
CA ARG A 51 -5.05 -12.53 -15.10
C ARG A 51 -6.00 -12.13 -16.23
N ALA A 52 -7.30 -12.39 -16.06
CA ALA A 52 -8.30 -11.97 -17.03
C ALA A 52 -8.36 -10.44 -17.14
N ALA A 53 -8.29 -9.70 -16.01
CA ALA A 53 -8.21 -8.25 -16.02
C ALA A 53 -6.95 -7.73 -16.72
N HIS A 54 -5.81 -8.38 -16.48
CA HIS A 54 -4.54 -8.02 -17.08
C HIS A 54 -4.57 -8.24 -18.60
N LYS A 55 -5.01 -9.42 -19.03
CA LYS A 55 -5.12 -9.79 -20.45
C LYS A 55 -6.00 -8.82 -21.25
N ASN A 56 -7.05 -8.29 -20.63
CA ASN A 56 -8.02 -7.39 -21.28
C ASN A 56 -7.76 -5.91 -21.01
N GLY A 57 -6.66 -5.53 -20.33
CA GLY A 57 -6.31 -4.13 -20.07
C GLY A 57 -7.21 -3.43 -19.06
N TRP A 58 -7.93 -4.16 -18.20
CA TRP A 58 -8.88 -3.58 -17.22
C TRP A 58 -8.28 -3.25 -15.86
N ILE A 59 -7.00 -3.58 -15.64
CA ILE A 59 -6.34 -3.46 -14.31
C ILE A 59 -6.46 -2.06 -13.74
N ASP A 60 -6.10 -1.03 -14.50
CA ASP A 60 -6.04 0.34 -13.99
C ASP A 60 -7.41 0.87 -13.57
N GLU A 61 -8.45 0.52 -14.32
CA GLU A 61 -9.83 0.88 -13.99
C GLU A 61 -10.32 0.14 -12.74
N LEU A 62 -10.12 -1.18 -12.71
CA LEU A 62 -10.67 -2.05 -11.68
C LEU A 62 -9.94 -1.95 -10.34
N THR A 63 -8.73 -1.42 -10.31
CA THR A 63 -7.93 -1.27 -9.08
C THR A 63 -7.86 0.15 -8.54
N LYS A 64 -8.63 1.11 -9.09
CA LYS A 64 -8.67 2.50 -8.60
C LYS A 64 -9.03 2.65 -7.13
N HIS A 65 -9.86 1.75 -6.60
CA HIS A 65 -10.28 1.71 -5.20
C HIS A 65 -9.26 1.05 -4.28
N MET A 66 -8.30 0.31 -4.84
CA MET A 66 -7.34 -0.47 -4.07
C MET A 66 -6.22 0.41 -3.52
N ILE A 67 -5.75 0.05 -2.33
CA ILE A 67 -4.61 0.70 -1.70
C ILE A 67 -3.34 0.22 -2.41
N PRO A 68 -2.52 1.11 -2.99
CA PRO A 68 -1.29 0.71 -3.64
C PRO A 68 -0.29 0.17 -2.61
N ILE A 69 0.03 -1.12 -2.69
CA ILE A 69 1.08 -1.74 -1.88
C ILE A 69 2.38 -1.74 -2.70
N GLY A 70 3.41 -1.14 -2.13
CA GLY A 70 4.76 -1.27 -2.67
C GLY A 70 4.97 -0.69 -4.06
N ASN A 71 4.13 0.25 -4.50
CA ASN A 71 4.48 1.06 -5.65
C ASN A 71 5.73 1.87 -5.32
N ARG A 72 6.89 1.45 -5.83
CA ARG A 72 8.18 2.10 -5.57
C ARG A 72 8.22 3.57 -5.96
N LYS A 73 7.33 3.99 -6.87
CA LYS A 73 7.21 5.37 -7.35
C LYS A 73 6.30 6.25 -6.50
N MET A 74 5.42 5.67 -5.68
CA MET A 74 4.44 6.43 -4.90
C MET A 74 4.70 6.32 -3.40
N ARG A 75 4.59 7.42 -2.69
CA ARG A 75 4.74 7.52 -1.24
C ARG A 75 3.68 8.46 -0.66
N CYS A 76 3.27 8.21 0.58
CA CYS A 76 2.61 9.24 1.38
C CYS A 76 3.56 9.71 2.49
N VAL A 77 3.40 10.96 2.87
CA VAL A 77 4.02 11.52 4.08
C VAL A 77 3.07 11.27 5.25
N TYR A 78 3.60 10.88 6.38
CA TYR A 78 2.85 10.64 7.60
C TYR A 78 3.59 11.17 8.82
N SER A 79 2.86 11.34 9.91
CA SER A 79 3.42 11.73 11.20
C SER A 79 2.97 10.77 12.31
N ILE A 80 3.82 10.68 13.33
CA ILE A 80 3.50 10.12 14.65
C ILE A 80 3.85 11.21 15.65
N SER A 81 2.90 11.61 16.49
CA SER A 81 3.09 12.67 17.47
C SER A 81 2.47 12.27 18.81
N ILE A 82 2.84 12.98 19.87
CA ILE A 82 2.31 12.79 21.21
C ILE A 82 1.35 13.93 21.55
N LYS A 83 0.13 13.60 21.95
CA LYS A 83 -0.90 14.57 22.32
C LYS A 83 -0.39 15.49 23.44
N GLY A 84 -0.53 16.79 23.25
CA GLY A 84 -0.11 17.81 24.23
C GLY A 84 1.41 18.00 24.38
N LYS A 85 2.24 17.30 23.58
CA LYS A 85 3.70 17.44 23.59
C LYS A 85 4.24 17.91 22.25
N LYS A 86 5.34 18.63 22.25
CA LYS A 86 6.05 19.05 21.04
C LYS A 86 7.02 17.96 20.56
N ILE A 87 6.53 16.73 20.43
CA ILE A 87 7.29 15.57 19.98
C ILE A 87 6.63 15.03 18.73
N ILE A 88 7.41 14.87 17.65
CA ILE A 88 6.88 14.40 16.36
C ILE A 88 7.92 13.58 15.60
N TYR A 89 7.44 12.55 14.92
CA TYR A 89 8.15 11.83 13.85
C TYR A 89 7.44 12.09 12.52
N ILE A 90 8.20 12.33 11.46
CA ILE A 90 7.69 12.50 10.10
C ILE A 90 8.39 11.48 9.20
N GLY A 91 7.65 10.77 8.38
CA GLY A 91 8.23 9.74 7.54
C GLY A 91 7.50 9.55 6.22
N LEU A 92 8.13 8.75 5.35
CA LEU A 92 7.63 8.35 4.05
C LEU A 92 7.31 6.86 4.03
N THR A 93 6.22 6.49 3.38
CA THR A 93 5.91 5.08 3.16
C THR A 93 5.12 4.85 1.88
N GLY A 94 5.33 3.69 1.26
CA GLY A 94 4.48 3.18 0.19
C GLY A 94 3.21 2.48 0.70
N TYR A 95 3.13 2.22 2.02
CA TYR A 95 1.97 1.57 2.63
C TYR A 95 1.78 2.02 4.07
N TYR A 96 0.92 3.02 4.27
CA TYR A 96 0.73 3.70 5.56
C TYR A 96 0.34 2.76 6.69
N GLN A 97 -0.69 1.94 6.53
CA GLN A 97 -1.21 1.07 7.59
C GLN A 97 -0.17 0.05 8.07
N ARG A 98 0.57 -0.57 7.14
CA ARG A 98 1.66 -1.48 7.48
C ARG A 98 2.75 -0.75 8.25
N ARG A 99 3.18 0.43 7.75
CA ARG A 99 4.25 1.21 8.37
C ARG A 99 3.92 1.64 9.79
N ILE A 100 2.67 2.05 10.05
CA ILE A 100 2.23 2.38 11.39
C ILE A 100 2.30 1.15 12.31
N ARG A 101 1.80 0.00 11.87
CA ARG A 101 1.90 -1.25 12.64
C ARG A 101 3.35 -1.61 12.95
N ASP A 102 4.26 -1.50 11.96
CA ASP A 102 5.68 -1.77 12.15
C ASP A 102 6.30 -0.81 13.20
N HIS A 103 5.89 0.47 13.22
CA HIS A 103 6.34 1.42 14.24
C HIS A 103 5.92 1.02 15.65
N PHE A 104 4.70 0.54 15.84
CA PHE A 104 4.22 0.07 17.16
C PHE A 104 4.98 -1.13 17.71
N GLN A 105 5.82 -1.76 16.92
CA GLN A 105 6.72 -2.86 17.32
C GLN A 105 8.16 -2.37 17.57
N THR A 106 8.47 -1.10 17.27
CA THR A 106 9.83 -0.57 17.49
C THR A 106 10.04 -0.18 18.96
N ARG A 107 11.22 -0.51 19.48
CA ARG A 107 11.62 -0.17 20.87
C ARG A 107 11.36 1.31 21.18
N ARG A 108 11.75 2.21 20.27
CA ARG A 108 11.55 3.66 20.44
C ARG A 108 10.09 4.04 20.69
N LEU A 109 9.14 3.53 19.90
CA LEU A 109 7.74 3.87 20.11
C LEU A 109 7.17 3.19 21.34
N LEU A 110 7.64 1.98 21.66
CA LEU A 110 7.27 1.30 22.90
C LEU A 110 7.73 2.07 24.14
N ASP A 111 8.93 2.67 24.12
CA ASP A 111 9.42 3.51 25.22
C ASP A 111 8.55 4.77 25.38
N LEU A 112 8.16 5.43 24.28
CA LEU A 112 7.23 6.56 24.32
C LEU A 112 5.82 6.15 24.79
N ILE A 113 5.35 4.97 24.45
CA ILE A 113 4.08 4.43 24.95
C ILE A 113 4.15 4.17 26.46
N LYS A 114 5.25 3.68 26.97
CA LYS A 114 5.44 3.50 28.42
C LYS A 114 5.44 4.83 29.18
N GLU A 115 6.03 5.87 28.59
CA GLU A 115 6.15 7.19 29.22
C GLU A 115 4.86 8.01 29.15
N TYR A 116 4.15 7.99 27.99
CA TYR A 116 3.02 8.90 27.73
C TYR A 116 1.65 8.20 27.60
N GLY A 117 1.60 6.88 27.62
CA GLY A 117 0.39 6.10 27.34
C GLY A 117 0.14 5.91 25.84
N LYS A 118 -0.49 4.79 25.50
CA LYS A 118 -0.79 4.43 24.11
C LYS A 118 -1.82 5.38 23.47
N GLU A 119 -2.77 5.86 24.24
CA GLU A 119 -3.85 6.78 23.84
C GLU A 119 -3.36 8.20 23.52
N SER A 120 -2.14 8.55 23.96
CA SER A 120 -1.50 9.82 23.63
C SER A 120 -0.81 9.80 22.25
N ILE A 121 -0.61 8.64 21.66
CA ILE A 121 0.05 8.50 20.38
C ILE A 121 -0.94 8.80 19.24
N ILE A 122 -0.68 9.86 18.50
CA ILE A 122 -1.48 10.28 17.35
C ILE A 122 -0.73 9.93 16.08
N THR A 123 -1.35 9.14 15.20
CA THR A 123 -0.81 8.84 13.87
C THR A 123 -1.66 9.48 12.79
N LYS A 124 -1.04 10.16 11.83
CA LYS A 124 -1.75 10.87 10.77
C LYS A 124 -1.07 10.70 9.42
N GLN A 125 -1.83 10.32 8.41
CA GLN A 125 -1.41 10.42 7.02
C GLN A 125 -1.57 11.87 6.56
N LEU A 126 -0.46 12.55 6.22
CA LEU A 126 -0.44 13.98 5.90
C LEU A 126 -0.71 14.24 4.43
N THR A 127 -0.36 13.29 3.54
CA THR A 127 -0.61 13.41 2.10
C THR A 127 -1.29 12.16 1.55
N LYS A 128 -2.00 12.30 0.42
CA LYS A 128 -2.33 11.14 -0.42
C LYS A 128 -1.03 10.49 -0.93
N TYR A 129 -1.13 9.33 -1.58
CA TYR A 129 0.00 8.74 -2.26
C TYR A 129 0.36 9.58 -3.48
N ILE A 130 1.57 10.13 -3.48
CA ILE A 130 2.14 11.01 -4.51
C ILE A 130 3.49 10.45 -4.97
N ILE A 131 4.00 10.96 -6.08
CA ILE A 131 5.31 10.57 -6.61
C ILE A 131 6.39 10.77 -5.53
N ALA A 132 7.32 9.80 -5.41
CA ALA A 132 8.30 9.74 -4.33
C ALA A 132 9.13 11.02 -4.20
N GLU A 133 9.57 11.63 -5.30
CA GLU A 133 10.35 12.87 -5.30
C GLU A 133 9.55 14.04 -4.66
N LYS A 134 8.26 14.12 -4.96
CA LYS A 134 7.36 15.13 -4.38
C LYS A 134 7.16 14.88 -2.88
N ALA A 135 6.98 13.61 -2.49
CA ALA A 135 6.84 13.23 -1.10
C ALA A 135 8.10 13.54 -0.28
N ILE A 136 9.30 13.30 -0.83
CA ILE A 136 10.59 13.63 -0.23
C ILE A 136 10.71 15.13 0.04
N LYS A 137 10.33 15.98 -0.93
CA LYS A 137 10.36 17.44 -0.76
C LYS A 137 9.43 17.87 0.39
N ILE A 138 8.21 17.34 0.43
CA ILE A 138 7.23 17.65 1.48
C ILE A 138 7.71 17.18 2.86
N GLU A 139 8.27 15.96 2.97
CA GLU A 139 8.84 15.45 4.22
C GLU A 139 9.93 16.38 4.76
N ARG A 140 10.86 16.81 3.90
CA ARG A 140 11.93 17.75 4.27
C ARG A 140 11.38 19.08 4.75
N GLN A 141 10.43 19.67 4.03
CA GLN A 141 9.80 20.93 4.41
C GLN A 141 9.08 20.84 5.74
N LEU A 142 8.28 19.80 5.93
CA LEU A 142 7.57 19.58 7.19
C LEU A 142 8.54 19.37 8.36
N THR A 143 9.57 18.56 8.17
CA THR A 143 10.61 18.35 9.19
C THR A 143 11.27 19.66 9.61
N GLN A 144 11.65 20.51 8.65
CA GLN A 144 12.24 21.82 8.93
C GLN A 144 11.24 22.76 9.63
N ASN A 145 9.99 22.78 9.18
CA ASN A 145 8.93 23.62 9.78
C ASN A 145 8.67 23.24 11.24
N TYR A 146 8.64 21.95 11.56
CA TYR A 146 8.46 21.49 12.94
C TYR A 146 9.68 21.81 13.81
N LYS A 147 10.90 21.70 13.29
CA LYS A 147 12.12 22.13 13.98
C LYS A 147 12.09 23.63 14.31
N LYS A 148 11.69 24.47 13.33
CA LYS A 148 11.53 25.94 13.55
C LYS A 148 10.49 26.27 14.62
N LYS A 149 9.48 25.41 14.81
CA LYS A 149 8.44 25.54 15.86
C LYS A 149 8.86 24.93 17.20
N ASN A 150 10.13 24.62 17.37
CA ASN A 150 10.70 24.00 18.59
C ASN A 150 10.08 22.63 18.93
N TYR A 151 9.74 21.82 17.91
CA TYR A 151 9.38 20.42 18.11
C TYR A 151 10.63 19.56 18.20
N GLN A 152 10.62 18.60 19.12
CA GLN A 152 11.57 17.50 19.12
C GLN A 152 11.20 16.54 17.97
N VAL A 153 12.02 16.56 16.91
CA VAL A 153 11.81 15.71 15.74
C VAL A 153 12.58 14.40 15.93
N LEU A 154 11.86 13.28 15.99
CA LEU A 154 12.40 11.95 16.30
C LEU A 154 13.08 11.24 15.11
N ASN A 155 13.21 11.89 13.96
CA ASN A 155 13.85 11.30 12.78
C ASN A 155 15.35 11.03 13.07
N ILE A 156 15.79 9.78 12.87
CA ILE A 156 17.22 9.39 12.97
C ILE A 156 17.91 9.62 11.61
N SER A 157 17.26 9.16 10.53
CA SER A 157 17.80 9.27 9.19
C SER A 157 17.59 10.67 8.63
N LYS A 158 18.50 11.12 7.77
CA LYS A 158 18.32 12.38 7.02
C LYS A 158 16.97 12.34 6.29
N PRO A 159 16.11 13.40 6.41
CA PRO A 159 14.85 13.46 5.69
C PRO A 159 15.05 13.26 4.19
N GLY A 160 14.20 12.44 3.58
CA GLY A 160 14.30 12.12 2.14
C GLY A 160 15.14 10.90 1.82
N SER A 161 15.65 10.16 2.80
CA SER A 161 16.15 8.82 2.55
C SER A 161 14.97 7.86 2.35
N LEU A 162 14.91 7.23 1.19
CA LEU A 162 13.85 6.24 0.86
C LEU A 162 14.02 4.93 1.62
N GLY A 163 14.39 4.94 2.87
CA GLY A 163 14.61 3.81 3.78
C GLY A 163 14.51 2.43 3.13
N GLY A 164 15.64 1.68 3.09
CA GLY A 164 15.74 0.38 2.42
C GLY A 164 16.22 0.51 0.96
N THR A 165 16.86 -0.50 0.45
CA THR A 165 17.55 -0.72 -0.83
C THR A 165 16.86 -0.24 -2.13
N THR A 166 16.15 0.88 -2.14
CA THR A 166 15.59 1.45 -3.36
C THR A 166 16.65 2.31 -4.03
N ILE A 167 17.49 1.69 -4.84
CA ILE A 167 18.33 2.39 -5.81
C ILE A 167 17.36 3.04 -6.80
N ILE A 168 17.23 4.37 -6.73
CA ILE A 168 16.56 5.12 -7.79
C ILE A 168 17.57 5.21 -8.92
N TRP A 169 17.39 4.39 -9.94
CA TRP A 169 18.12 4.51 -11.20
C TRP A 169 17.63 5.78 -11.90
N THR A 170 18.43 6.85 -11.86
CA THR A 170 18.24 8.02 -12.70
C THR A 170 18.96 7.80 -14.03
N LYS A 171 18.51 8.48 -15.11
CA LYS A 171 19.21 8.43 -16.41
C LYS A 171 20.70 8.71 -16.27
N GLU A 172 21.10 9.63 -15.39
CA GLU A 172 22.49 9.99 -15.12
C GLU A 172 23.33 8.88 -14.47
N LYS A 173 22.69 7.99 -13.71
CA LYS A 173 23.37 6.82 -13.12
C LYS A 173 23.49 5.65 -14.09
N ILE A 174 22.56 5.54 -15.06
CA ILE A 174 22.60 4.50 -16.09
C ILE A 174 23.68 4.79 -17.14
N LEU A 175 24.02 6.07 -17.35
CA LEU A 175 25.01 6.49 -18.35
C LEU A 175 26.44 6.57 -17.82
N LYS A 176 26.70 6.23 -16.55
CA LYS A 176 28.02 6.23 -15.91
C LYS A 176 28.68 4.86 -15.78
N ASP A 177 27.98 3.79 -16.12
CA ASP A 177 28.46 2.41 -16.27
C ASP A 177 28.50 2.05 -17.78
#